data_b7b06e2a709a0c85232727a6e8f21064
#
_entry.id   b7b06e2a709a0c85232727a6e8f21064
#
_cell.length_a   1.000
_cell.length_b   1.000
_cell.length_c   1.000
_cell.angle_alpha   90.00
_cell.angle_beta   90.00
_cell.angle_gamma   90.00
#
_symmetry.space_group_name_H-M   'P 1'
#
loop_
_entity.id
_entity.type
_entity.pdbx_description
1 polymer ?
#
loop_
_entity_poly.entity_id
_entity_poly.type
_entity_poly.pdbx_seq_one_letter_code
_entity_poly.pdbx_strand_id
1 'polypeptide(L)'
;MEIQSEFPAVLCLVLTLALASVAQTTAAPASTTLTAEEREAALRSLAATEDAFLQSIAGLSDKQWRFKPGPDRWSIAEASEHIAISESAIFGMVESKIMTSPAAPEKRSEVAGKDETVLKMVPDRSHKAQAPEFLKPTNRW
;
A
#
# COMPACT_ATOMS: atom_id res chain seq x y z
N MET A 1 -90.55 -4.07 24.18
CA MET A 1 -89.62 -4.94 24.92
C MET A 1 -88.46 -5.24 23.98
N GLU A 2 -87.45 -4.40 24.06
CA GLU A 2 -86.36 -4.30 23.11
C GLU A 2 -85.27 -5.35 23.51
N ILE A 3 -84.84 -6.09 22.49
CA ILE A 3 -83.66 -6.94 22.60
C ILE A 3 -82.58 -6.30 21.76
N GLN A 4 -81.67 -5.63 22.44
CA GLN A 4 -80.44 -5.12 21.85
C GLN A 4 -79.49 -6.31 21.61
N SER A 5 -79.14 -6.53 20.38
CA SER A 5 -78.09 -7.47 20.02
C SER A 5 -76.78 -6.71 19.83
N GLU A 6 -75.90 -6.90 20.76
CA GLU A 6 -74.50 -6.44 20.73
C GLU A 6 -73.71 -7.32 19.77
N PHE A 7 -73.23 -6.76 18.64
CA PHE A 7 -72.25 -7.42 17.79
C PHE A 7 -70.84 -7.00 18.23
N PRO A 8 -69.99 -7.94 18.62
CA PRO A 8 -68.57 -7.60 18.88
C PRO A 8 -67.87 -7.35 17.56
N ALA A 9 -67.28 -6.17 17.44
CA ALA A 9 -66.40 -5.82 16.32
C ALA A 9 -65.14 -6.69 16.35
N VAL A 10 -65.02 -7.59 15.38
CA VAL A 10 -63.80 -8.33 15.15
C VAL A 10 -62.79 -7.39 14.46
N LEU A 11 -61.85 -6.90 15.23
CA LEU A 11 -60.75 -6.11 14.80
C LEU A 11 -59.73 -7.01 14.02
N CYS A 12 -59.84 -7.05 12.69
CA CYS A 12 -58.82 -7.71 11.86
C CYS A 12 -57.55 -6.87 11.90
N LEU A 13 -56.61 -7.30 12.75
CA LEU A 13 -55.24 -6.79 12.79
C LEU A 13 -54.48 -7.39 11.58
N VAL A 14 -54.43 -6.71 10.47
CA VAL A 14 -53.60 -7.08 9.32
C VAL A 14 -52.15 -6.72 9.67
N LEU A 15 -51.41 -7.74 10.12
CA LEU A 15 -50.00 -7.62 10.37
C LEU A 15 -49.28 -7.64 9.00
N THR A 16 -48.98 -6.47 8.43
CA THR A 16 -48.16 -6.32 7.24
C THR A 16 -46.72 -6.58 7.62
N LEU A 17 -46.25 -7.78 7.36
CA LEU A 17 -44.81 -8.13 7.47
C LEU A 17 -44.08 -7.43 6.33
N ALA A 18 -43.49 -6.28 6.62
CA ALA A 18 -42.56 -5.62 5.71
C ALA A 18 -41.27 -6.47 5.67
N LEU A 19 -41.13 -7.28 4.62
CA LEU A 19 -39.87 -7.95 4.29
C LEU A 19 -38.89 -6.86 3.85
N ALA A 20 -38.09 -6.37 4.79
CA ALA A 20 -36.92 -5.58 4.48
C ALA A 20 -35.93 -6.50 3.75
N SER A 21 -35.93 -6.46 2.43
CA SER A 21 -34.87 -7.06 1.61
C SER A 21 -33.57 -6.33 1.94
N VAL A 22 -32.78 -6.90 2.83
CA VAL A 22 -31.38 -6.48 3.02
C VAL A 22 -30.68 -6.87 1.72
N ALA A 23 -30.50 -5.88 0.83
CA ALA A 23 -29.62 -6.03 -0.31
C ALA A 23 -28.21 -6.30 0.25
N GLN A 24 -27.83 -7.58 0.30
CA GLN A 24 -26.47 -7.97 0.55
C GLN A 24 -25.68 -7.45 -0.66
N THR A 25 -25.01 -6.32 -0.49
CA THR A 25 -24.00 -5.86 -1.43
C THR A 25 -22.88 -6.91 -1.37
N THR A 26 -22.97 -7.94 -2.19
CA THR A 26 -21.84 -8.84 -2.42
C THR A 26 -20.75 -8.00 -3.03
N ALA A 27 -19.72 -7.67 -2.23
CA ALA A 27 -18.53 -7.03 -2.73
C ALA A 27 -18.03 -7.87 -3.91
N ALA A 28 -17.85 -7.22 -5.06
CA ALA A 28 -17.29 -7.88 -6.24
C ALA A 28 -15.98 -8.56 -5.83
N PRO A 29 -15.67 -9.77 -6.33
CA PRO A 29 -14.42 -10.43 -6.01
C PRO A 29 -13.27 -9.50 -6.35
N ALA A 30 -12.36 -9.28 -5.40
CA ALA A 30 -11.20 -8.42 -5.60
C ALA A 30 -10.43 -8.90 -6.83
N SER A 31 -10.17 -7.98 -7.77
CA SER A 31 -9.38 -8.29 -8.97
C SER A 31 -8.04 -8.92 -8.56
N THR A 32 -7.62 -9.95 -9.25
CA THR A 32 -6.30 -10.58 -9.07
C THR A 32 -5.17 -9.78 -9.73
N THR A 33 -5.52 -8.79 -10.54
CA THR A 33 -4.59 -7.92 -11.26
C THR A 33 -4.78 -6.48 -10.85
N LEU A 34 -3.74 -5.67 -11.00
CA LEU A 34 -3.83 -4.22 -10.80
C LEU A 34 -4.79 -3.62 -11.83
N THR A 35 -5.59 -2.65 -11.42
CA THR A 35 -6.36 -1.82 -12.34
C THR A 35 -5.43 -0.93 -13.16
N ALA A 36 -5.93 -0.34 -14.23
CA ALA A 36 -5.17 0.63 -15.02
C ALA A 36 -4.76 1.84 -14.15
N GLU A 37 -5.68 2.32 -13.31
CA GLU A 37 -5.46 3.45 -12.41
C GLU A 37 -4.38 3.15 -11.34
N GLU A 38 -4.42 1.95 -10.74
CA GLU A 38 -3.40 1.51 -9.77
C GLU A 38 -2.02 1.42 -10.43
N ARG A 39 -1.95 0.87 -11.65
CA ARG A 39 -0.71 0.80 -12.43
C ARG A 39 -0.17 2.18 -12.76
N GLU A 40 -1.00 3.08 -13.27
CA GLU A 40 -0.59 4.44 -13.60
C GLU A 40 -0.16 5.23 -12.37
N ALA A 41 -0.85 5.06 -11.23
CA ALA A 41 -0.46 5.70 -9.98
C ALA A 41 0.92 5.22 -9.52
N ALA A 42 1.20 3.92 -9.60
CA ALA A 42 2.51 3.35 -9.26
C ALA A 42 3.61 3.89 -10.19
N LEU A 43 3.38 3.92 -11.50
CA LEU A 43 4.35 4.43 -12.48
C LEU A 43 4.63 5.93 -12.27
N ARG A 44 3.59 6.73 -12.01
CA ARG A 44 3.77 8.16 -11.68
C ARG A 44 4.57 8.35 -10.39
N SER A 45 4.33 7.54 -9.37
CA SER A 45 5.07 7.60 -8.12
C SER A 45 6.54 7.25 -8.30
N LEU A 46 6.84 6.20 -9.07
CA LEU A 46 8.22 5.81 -9.39
C LEU A 46 8.94 6.93 -10.15
N ALA A 47 8.35 7.46 -11.22
CA ALA A 47 8.94 8.55 -11.99
C ALA A 47 9.18 9.81 -11.13
N ALA A 48 8.22 10.19 -10.29
CA ALA A 48 8.35 11.36 -9.41
C ALA A 48 9.47 11.20 -8.37
N THR A 49 9.65 9.99 -7.81
CA THR A 49 10.72 9.72 -6.85
C THR A 49 12.09 9.67 -7.51
N GLU A 50 12.19 9.12 -8.72
CA GLU A 50 13.40 9.15 -9.54
C GLU A 50 13.82 10.58 -9.86
N ASP A 51 12.90 11.39 -10.41
CA ASP A 51 13.15 12.80 -10.72
C ASP A 51 13.59 13.59 -9.46
N ALA A 52 12.92 13.40 -8.34
CA ALA A 52 13.28 14.07 -7.09
C ALA A 52 14.68 13.67 -6.61
N PHE A 53 15.04 12.40 -6.73
CA PHE A 53 16.38 11.93 -6.38
C PHE A 53 17.43 12.54 -7.31
N LEU A 54 17.25 12.45 -8.62
CA LEU A 54 18.20 13.00 -9.62
C LEU A 54 18.39 14.51 -9.47
N GLN A 55 17.29 15.25 -9.20
CA GLN A 55 17.37 16.69 -8.90
C GLN A 55 18.15 16.97 -7.63
N SER A 56 17.99 16.14 -6.59
CA SER A 56 18.68 16.34 -5.30
C SER A 56 20.20 16.18 -5.38
N ILE A 57 20.70 15.45 -6.37
CA ILE A 57 22.13 15.18 -6.58
C ILE A 57 22.73 15.98 -7.75
N ALA A 58 21.89 16.67 -8.52
CA ALA A 58 22.35 17.44 -9.67
C ALA A 58 23.31 18.56 -9.30
N GLY A 59 24.39 18.71 -10.06
CA GLY A 59 25.36 19.81 -9.89
C GLY A 59 26.23 19.72 -8.64
N LEU A 60 26.24 18.62 -7.93
CA LEU A 60 27.15 18.43 -6.80
C LEU A 60 28.60 18.33 -7.29
N SER A 61 29.51 19.02 -6.59
CA SER A 61 30.94 18.80 -6.76
C SER A 61 31.38 17.49 -6.13
N ASP A 62 32.54 16.96 -6.57
CA ASP A 62 33.13 15.72 -5.98
C ASP A 62 33.29 15.82 -4.48
N LYS A 63 33.64 17.00 -3.97
CA LYS A 63 33.76 17.23 -2.54
C LYS A 63 32.43 17.08 -1.82
N GLN A 64 31.34 17.60 -2.36
CA GLN A 64 29.99 17.46 -1.80
C GLN A 64 29.51 16.03 -1.91
N TRP A 65 29.74 15.38 -3.06
CA TRP A 65 29.37 14.01 -3.35
C TRP A 65 29.94 13.02 -2.33
N ARG A 66 31.24 13.22 -1.96
CA ARG A 66 31.98 12.32 -1.05
C ARG A 66 32.00 12.80 0.41
N PHE A 67 31.37 13.91 0.73
CA PHE A 67 31.37 14.47 2.09
C PHE A 67 30.63 13.55 3.06
N LYS A 68 31.30 13.18 4.14
CA LYS A 68 30.73 12.41 5.27
C LYS A 68 30.49 13.34 6.45
N PRO A 69 29.23 13.50 6.91
CA PRO A 69 28.92 14.36 8.07
C PRO A 69 29.49 13.85 9.40
N GLY A 70 29.96 12.60 9.44
CA GLY A 70 30.57 11.97 10.61
C GLY A 70 31.06 10.56 10.27
N PRO A 71 31.80 9.89 11.17
CA PRO A 71 32.41 8.60 10.92
C PRO A 71 31.38 7.50 10.60
N ASP A 72 30.22 7.54 11.26
CA ASP A 72 29.13 6.56 11.10
C ASP A 72 28.01 7.06 10.17
N ARG A 73 28.30 8.04 9.32
CA ARG A 73 27.34 8.61 8.38
C ARG A 73 27.78 8.37 6.96
N TRP A 74 26.82 8.04 6.13
CA TRP A 74 27.07 7.88 4.70
C TRP A 74 27.22 9.23 4.02
N SER A 75 28.07 9.28 3.01
CA SER A 75 28.11 10.35 2.03
C SER A 75 26.92 10.23 1.08
N ILE A 76 26.71 11.24 0.23
CA ILE A 76 25.70 11.19 -0.85
C ILE A 76 26.05 10.05 -1.82
N ALA A 77 27.33 9.86 -2.15
CA ALA A 77 27.79 8.74 -2.98
C ALA A 77 27.39 7.38 -2.39
N GLU A 78 27.66 7.17 -1.12
CA GLU A 78 27.33 5.92 -0.42
C GLU A 78 25.81 5.71 -0.32
N ALA A 79 25.02 6.77 -0.08
CA ALA A 79 23.57 6.68 -0.06
C ALA A 79 23.01 6.34 -1.45
N SER A 80 23.55 6.94 -2.51
CA SER A 80 23.17 6.65 -3.89
C SER A 80 23.52 5.22 -4.30
N GLU A 81 24.70 4.73 -3.91
CA GLU A 81 25.09 3.33 -4.12
C GLU A 81 24.12 2.37 -3.40
N HIS A 82 23.77 2.68 -2.15
CA HIS A 82 22.78 1.89 -1.41
C HIS A 82 21.42 1.82 -2.11
N ILE A 83 20.94 2.93 -2.65
CA ILE A 83 19.67 2.97 -3.41
C ILE A 83 19.78 2.04 -4.62
N ALA A 84 20.82 2.15 -5.44
CA ALA A 84 21.00 1.34 -6.64
C ALA A 84 21.12 -0.17 -6.33
N ILE A 85 21.86 -0.53 -5.27
CA ILE A 85 21.99 -1.92 -4.81
C ILE A 85 20.62 -2.43 -4.31
N SER A 86 19.90 -1.61 -3.57
CA SER A 86 18.58 -1.99 -3.02
C SER A 86 17.56 -2.20 -4.11
N GLU A 87 17.49 -1.34 -5.12
CA GLU A 87 16.61 -1.51 -6.27
C GLU A 87 16.91 -2.81 -7.02
N SER A 88 18.20 -3.07 -7.30
CA SER A 88 18.61 -4.32 -7.96
C SER A 88 18.23 -5.56 -7.15
N ALA A 89 18.41 -5.53 -5.83
CA ALA A 89 18.07 -6.64 -4.95
C ALA A 89 16.57 -6.88 -4.85
N ILE A 90 15.77 -5.80 -4.76
CA ILE A 90 14.31 -5.87 -4.73
C ILE A 90 13.79 -6.42 -6.06
N PHE A 91 14.28 -5.89 -7.19
CA PHE A 91 13.88 -6.35 -8.51
C PHE A 91 14.20 -7.84 -8.72
N GLY A 92 15.40 -8.26 -8.37
CA GLY A 92 15.80 -9.69 -8.43
C GLY A 92 14.92 -10.59 -7.54
N MET A 93 14.47 -10.09 -6.38
CA MET A 93 13.53 -10.82 -5.52
C MET A 93 12.13 -10.89 -6.14
N VAL A 94 11.66 -9.82 -6.76
CA VAL A 94 10.40 -9.82 -7.49
C VAL A 94 10.42 -10.86 -8.61
N GLU A 95 11.45 -10.84 -9.45
CA GLU A 95 11.57 -11.80 -10.56
C GLU A 95 11.70 -13.25 -10.10
N SER A 96 12.58 -13.51 -9.14
CA SER A 96 12.92 -14.89 -8.76
C SER A 96 11.94 -15.55 -7.79
N LYS A 97 11.20 -14.76 -7.00
CA LYS A 97 10.31 -15.28 -5.95
C LYS A 97 8.85 -14.90 -6.18
N ILE A 98 8.56 -13.62 -6.39
CA ILE A 98 7.17 -13.15 -6.46
C ILE A 98 6.53 -13.59 -7.78
N MET A 99 7.19 -13.34 -8.91
CA MET A 99 6.67 -13.70 -10.23
C MET A 99 6.57 -15.21 -10.47
N THR A 100 7.31 -16.00 -9.73
CA THR A 100 7.28 -17.47 -9.80
C THR A 100 6.35 -18.10 -8.77
N SER A 101 5.80 -17.33 -7.83
CA SER A 101 4.88 -17.83 -6.82
C SER A 101 3.49 -18.10 -7.41
N PRO A 102 2.76 -19.11 -6.91
CA PRO A 102 1.36 -19.29 -7.25
C PRO A 102 0.54 -18.05 -6.88
N ALA A 103 -0.46 -17.74 -7.70
CA ALA A 103 -1.42 -16.69 -7.37
C ALA A 103 -2.15 -17.02 -6.06
N ALA A 104 -2.28 -16.05 -5.17
CA ALA A 104 -2.92 -16.20 -3.86
C ALA A 104 -3.96 -15.07 -3.64
N PRO A 105 -5.03 -15.02 -4.44
CA PRO A 105 -6.02 -13.95 -4.39
C PRO A 105 -6.72 -13.86 -3.03
N GLU A 106 -6.80 -14.97 -2.29
CA GLU A 106 -7.37 -15.02 -0.94
C GLU A 106 -6.58 -14.17 0.08
N LYS A 107 -5.30 -13.93 -0.18
CA LYS A 107 -4.46 -13.09 0.68
C LYS A 107 -4.64 -11.58 0.48
N ARG A 108 -5.40 -11.18 -0.53
CA ARG A 108 -5.61 -9.73 -0.80
C ARG A 108 -6.24 -9.00 0.38
N SER A 109 -7.14 -9.66 1.11
CA SER A 109 -7.74 -9.09 2.32
C SER A 109 -6.74 -8.87 3.46
N GLU A 110 -5.68 -9.68 3.54
CA GLU A 110 -4.64 -9.58 4.57
C GLU A 110 -3.73 -8.35 4.38
N VAL A 111 -3.70 -7.80 3.16
CA VAL A 111 -2.89 -6.62 2.82
C VAL A 111 -3.73 -5.35 2.70
N ALA A 112 -5.05 -5.43 2.92
CA ALA A 112 -5.92 -4.26 2.89
C ALA A 112 -5.45 -3.19 3.90
N GLY A 113 -5.31 -1.95 3.45
CA GLY A 113 -4.84 -0.82 4.27
C GLY A 113 -3.34 -0.80 4.57
N LYS A 114 -2.56 -1.79 4.12
CA LYS A 114 -1.10 -1.77 4.32
C LYS A 114 -0.41 -0.68 3.51
N ASP A 115 -0.98 -0.26 2.38
CA ASP A 115 -0.44 0.82 1.58
C ASP A 115 -0.37 2.13 2.37
N GLU A 116 -1.42 2.48 3.11
CA GLU A 116 -1.41 3.65 3.99
C GLU A 116 -0.36 3.53 5.10
N THR A 117 -0.18 2.34 5.63
CA THR A 117 0.84 2.07 6.64
C THR A 117 2.24 2.30 6.07
N VAL A 118 2.53 1.78 4.88
CA VAL A 118 3.80 1.97 4.19
C VAL A 118 4.07 3.45 3.91
N LEU A 119 3.08 4.17 3.38
CA LEU A 119 3.18 5.62 3.09
C LEU A 119 3.45 6.47 4.34
N LYS A 120 3.03 6.02 5.52
CA LYS A 120 3.32 6.68 6.80
C LYS A 120 4.69 6.28 7.36
N MET A 121 5.05 5.00 7.26
CA MET A 121 6.27 4.47 7.87
C MET A 121 7.53 4.83 7.10
N VAL A 122 7.49 4.82 5.77
CA VAL A 122 8.69 5.07 4.94
C VAL A 122 9.28 6.47 5.15
N PRO A 123 8.46 7.57 5.24
CA PRO A 123 8.99 8.90 5.54
C PRO A 123 9.37 9.11 7.02
N ASP A 124 8.94 8.23 7.91
CA ASP A 124 9.18 8.38 9.35
C ASP A 124 10.67 8.27 9.68
N ARG A 125 11.24 9.36 10.20
CA ARG A 125 12.65 9.45 10.61
C ARG A 125 12.86 9.30 12.11
N SER A 126 11.84 9.00 12.88
CA SER A 126 11.91 8.81 14.33
C SER A 126 12.74 7.58 14.72
N HIS A 127 12.85 6.60 13.82
CA HIS A 127 13.64 5.39 14.02
C HIS A 127 14.75 5.30 12.99
N LYS A 128 15.98 4.98 13.45
CA LYS A 128 17.11 4.75 12.57
C LYS A 128 17.09 3.30 12.07
N ALA A 129 16.87 3.11 10.77
CA ALA A 129 17.02 1.81 10.14
C ALA A 129 18.51 1.47 9.92
N GLN A 130 18.84 0.20 10.05
CA GLN A 130 20.17 -0.34 9.72
C GLN A 130 20.06 -1.10 8.39
N ALA A 131 20.90 -0.75 7.42
CA ALA A 131 20.99 -1.50 6.18
C ALA A 131 21.58 -2.90 6.45
N PRO A 132 20.94 -3.97 5.91
CA PRO A 132 21.56 -5.30 5.89
C PRO A 132 22.94 -5.26 5.21
N GLU A 133 23.83 -6.17 5.58
CA GLU A 133 25.22 -6.16 5.09
C GLU A 133 25.31 -6.16 3.55
N PHE A 134 24.49 -6.98 2.90
CA PHE A 134 24.49 -7.11 1.44
C PHE A 134 23.95 -5.87 0.69
N LEU A 135 23.35 -4.91 1.41
CA LEU A 135 22.88 -3.63 0.86
C LEU A 135 23.78 -2.47 1.25
N LYS A 136 24.82 -2.69 2.03
CA LYS A 136 25.74 -1.61 2.39
C LYS A 136 26.57 -1.19 1.18
N PRO A 137 26.86 0.13 1.07
CA PRO A 137 27.73 0.64 0.01
C PRO A 137 29.14 0.06 0.13
N THR A 138 29.75 -0.20 -1.00
CA THR A 138 31.10 -0.77 -1.13
C THR A 138 32.11 0.22 -1.70
N ASN A 139 31.72 1.49 -1.86
CA ASN A 139 32.51 2.58 -2.43
C ASN A 139 32.95 2.32 -3.88
N ARG A 140 32.03 1.87 -4.70
CA ARG A 140 32.28 1.59 -6.13
C ARG A 140 32.30 2.83 -7.02
N TRP A 141 31.83 3.97 -6.50
CA TRP A 141 31.63 5.23 -7.23
C TRP A 141 32.65 6.30 -6.84
#